data_fee71fda2e25f71d276a53a8d399b226
#
_entry.id   fee71fda2e25f71d276a53a8d399b226
#
_cell.length_a   1.000
_cell.length_b   1.000
_cell.length_c   1.000
_cell.angle_alpha   90.00
_cell.angle_beta   90.00
_cell.angle_gamma   90.00
#
_symmetry.space_group_name_H-M   'P 1'
#
loop_
_entity.id
_entity.type
_entity.pdbx_description
1 polymer ?
#
loop_
_entity_poly.entity_id
_entity_poly.type
_entity_poly.pdbx_seq_one_letter_code
_entity_poly.pdbx_strand_id
1 'polypeptide(L)'
;MTTIKTTKNICSKIEKINIKEDVVIPPTKLPIDEIISIEPTLLNTEAVPSQDSVKISGDITASMLYTSNESSVPEVFDIDIPFDGMIETEDVEPNMEINTDLTITDFYYDVSEDENGENRIVNLEFVINACIEAYATQESEILEDAYSVNNNITMENETLCYDREVCRNKSQCPVKDIVSIDSDCPAMLQIIKAVGTPYIDVISIFDNKVVIDGVINVSILYVTGDDTMPVYCANGAVPFSQTVEARGAEEGMKADVDCVLSHIGFNMISDREVEVRCALNTNTVVTEKICAVLATDVNIEPMDKAVIDGIAAFIIYTVQKGDTLWKLAKRFNTTVDDILAVNDIENPDLIYPGQRLIIVKHIDWQRISDVVKLLGMQ
;
A
#
# COMPACT_ATOMS: atom_id res chain seq x y z
N MET A 1 23.65 -15.28 10.41
CA MET A 1 23.01 -14.62 9.27
C MET A 1 21.55 -14.51 9.59
N THR A 2 20.93 -13.41 9.26
CA THR A 2 19.48 -13.18 9.42
C THR A 2 18.90 -12.97 8.04
N THR A 3 17.77 -13.62 7.77
CA THR A 3 17.03 -13.42 6.51
C THR A 3 16.11 -12.22 6.68
N ILE A 4 16.24 -11.24 5.80
CA ILE A 4 15.31 -10.12 5.70
C ILE A 4 14.49 -10.26 4.43
N LYS A 5 13.20 -9.89 4.52
CA LYS A 5 12.33 -9.76 3.35
C LYS A 5 12.31 -8.31 2.95
N THR A 6 12.73 -8.04 1.73
CA THR A 6 12.73 -6.70 1.16
C THR A 6 11.87 -6.68 -0.10
N THR A 7 11.21 -5.57 -0.33
CA THR A 7 10.47 -5.34 -1.56
C THR A 7 11.35 -4.58 -2.54
N LYS A 8 11.55 -5.14 -3.72
CA LYS A 8 12.33 -4.51 -4.78
C LYS A 8 11.41 -4.04 -5.89
N ASN A 9 11.55 -2.78 -6.29
CA ASN A 9 10.93 -2.28 -7.51
C ASN A 9 11.60 -2.94 -8.72
N ILE A 10 10.82 -3.67 -9.51
CA ILE A 10 11.29 -4.39 -10.69
C ILE A 10 11.06 -3.54 -11.94
N CYS A 11 9.88 -2.91 -12.02
CA CYS A 11 9.48 -2.11 -13.16
C CYS A 11 8.79 -0.83 -12.70
N SER A 12 9.12 0.29 -13.33
CA SER A 12 8.37 1.55 -13.20
C SER A 12 8.11 2.08 -14.59
N LYS A 13 6.85 2.17 -14.98
CA LYS A 13 6.43 2.59 -16.31
C LYS A 13 5.28 3.57 -16.26
N ILE A 14 5.34 4.58 -17.13
CA ILE A 14 4.26 5.53 -17.35
C ILE A 14 3.80 5.37 -18.79
N GLU A 15 2.50 5.16 -18.99
CA GLU A 15 1.90 5.03 -20.32
C GLU A 15 0.56 5.73 -20.38
N LYS A 16 0.16 6.16 -21.61
CA LYS A 16 -1.11 6.83 -21.85
C LYS A 16 -2.10 5.88 -22.50
N ILE A 17 -3.30 5.81 -21.94
CA ILE A 17 -4.43 5.06 -22.47
C ILE A 17 -5.42 6.09 -23.04
N ASN A 18 -5.77 5.95 -24.31
CA ASN A 18 -6.75 6.80 -24.96
C ASN A 18 -8.08 6.04 -25.07
N ILE A 19 -9.14 6.60 -24.51
CA ILE A 19 -10.50 6.06 -24.56
C ILE A 19 -11.36 7.03 -25.36
N LYS A 20 -12.09 6.49 -26.34
CA LYS A 20 -13.06 7.25 -27.14
C LYS A 20 -14.39 6.52 -27.09
N GLU A 21 -15.43 7.27 -26.78
CA GLU A 21 -16.81 6.73 -26.68
C GLU A 21 -17.82 7.77 -27.12
N ASP A 22 -18.85 7.29 -27.82
CA ASP A 22 -19.98 8.10 -28.21
C ASP A 22 -21.16 7.78 -27.31
N VAL A 23 -21.59 8.76 -26.53
CA VAL A 23 -22.68 8.62 -25.58
C VAL A 23 -23.94 9.29 -26.14
N VAL A 24 -25.02 8.52 -26.20
CA VAL A 24 -26.32 9.02 -26.73
C VAL A 24 -27.23 9.38 -25.54
N ILE A 25 -27.71 10.63 -25.54
CA ILE A 25 -28.70 11.07 -24.56
C ILE A 25 -30.08 10.47 -24.94
N PRO A 26 -30.72 9.76 -24.00
CA PRO A 26 -31.98 9.09 -24.26
C PRO A 26 -33.10 10.10 -24.54
N PRO A 27 -34.17 9.73 -25.32
CA PRO A 27 -35.29 10.61 -25.65
C PRO A 27 -36.09 11.11 -24.44
N THR A 28 -35.90 10.51 -23.27
CA THR A 28 -36.50 10.95 -22.00
C THR A 28 -35.88 12.21 -21.43
N LYS A 29 -34.70 12.58 -21.92
CA LYS A 29 -33.97 13.80 -21.59
C LYS A 29 -34.10 14.80 -22.75
N LEU A 30 -33.93 16.08 -22.46
CA LEU A 30 -33.98 17.15 -23.49
C LEU A 30 -32.70 17.16 -24.34
N PRO A 31 -32.77 17.63 -25.60
CA PRO A 31 -31.61 17.82 -26.46
C PRO A 31 -30.63 18.85 -25.86
N ILE A 32 -29.35 18.72 -26.19
CA ILE A 32 -28.28 19.62 -25.74
C ILE A 32 -28.32 20.92 -26.55
N ASP A 33 -28.33 22.06 -25.88
CA ASP A 33 -28.02 23.36 -26.48
C ASP A 33 -26.54 23.72 -26.20
N GLU A 34 -26.14 23.73 -24.92
CA GLU A 34 -24.77 24.02 -24.49
C GLU A 34 -24.42 23.17 -23.29
N ILE A 35 -23.21 22.60 -23.29
CA ILE A 35 -22.66 21.89 -22.14
C ILE A 35 -21.99 22.90 -21.21
N ILE A 36 -22.45 22.98 -19.96
CA ILE A 36 -21.92 23.86 -18.93
C ILE A 36 -20.67 23.24 -18.30
N SER A 37 -20.74 21.95 -17.91
CA SER A 37 -19.59 21.22 -17.35
C SER A 37 -19.73 19.72 -17.57
N ILE A 38 -18.58 19.06 -17.73
CA ILE A 38 -18.43 17.62 -17.59
C ILE A 38 -17.27 17.38 -16.64
N GLU A 39 -17.49 16.57 -15.62
CA GLU A 39 -16.48 16.28 -14.59
C GLU A 39 -16.23 14.77 -14.56
N PRO A 40 -15.22 14.29 -15.33
CA PRO A 40 -14.89 12.88 -15.35
C PRO A 40 -14.09 12.46 -14.12
N THR A 41 -14.36 11.27 -13.62
CA THR A 41 -13.67 10.64 -12.49
C THR A 41 -13.42 9.17 -12.79
N LEU A 42 -12.28 8.64 -12.37
CA LEU A 42 -11.97 7.22 -12.47
C LEU A 42 -12.47 6.48 -11.23
N LEU A 43 -13.21 5.40 -11.44
CA LEU A 43 -13.73 4.55 -10.38
C LEU A 43 -13.38 3.07 -10.64
N ASN A 44 -13.47 2.25 -9.60
CA ASN A 44 -13.31 0.79 -9.67
C ASN A 44 -12.03 0.35 -10.41
N THR A 45 -10.96 1.15 -10.30
CA THR A 45 -9.70 0.86 -11.00
C THR A 45 -9.03 -0.37 -10.43
N GLU A 46 -8.62 -1.28 -11.32
CA GLU A 46 -7.92 -2.51 -10.99
C GLU A 46 -6.72 -2.70 -11.91
N ALA A 47 -5.62 -3.21 -11.35
CA ALA A 47 -4.43 -3.58 -12.11
C ALA A 47 -4.07 -5.03 -11.80
N VAL A 48 -4.00 -5.86 -12.82
CA VAL A 48 -3.71 -7.28 -12.69
C VAL A 48 -2.42 -7.60 -13.44
N PRO A 49 -1.36 -8.07 -12.74
CA PRO A 49 -0.12 -8.48 -13.40
C PRO A 49 -0.32 -9.75 -14.22
N SER A 50 0.34 -9.80 -15.34
CA SER A 50 0.48 -10.95 -16.21
C SER A 50 1.94 -11.09 -16.64
N GLN A 51 2.29 -12.12 -17.38
CA GLN A 51 3.65 -12.25 -17.89
C GLN A 51 3.99 -11.09 -18.84
N ASP A 52 5.00 -10.31 -18.47
CA ASP A 52 5.51 -9.14 -19.22
C ASP A 52 4.44 -8.07 -19.55
N SER A 53 3.37 -8.00 -18.77
CA SER A 53 2.31 -7.03 -18.97
C SER A 53 1.48 -6.79 -17.71
N VAL A 54 0.80 -5.65 -17.65
CA VAL A 54 -0.21 -5.33 -16.63
C VAL A 54 -1.51 -4.98 -17.33
N LYS A 55 -2.58 -5.72 -17.01
CA LYS A 55 -3.92 -5.36 -17.43
C LYS A 55 -4.51 -4.34 -16.46
N ILE A 56 -4.96 -3.21 -16.98
CA ILE A 56 -5.67 -2.18 -16.24
C ILE A 56 -7.12 -2.19 -16.69
N SER A 57 -8.04 -2.04 -15.77
CA SER A 57 -9.46 -1.88 -16.02
C SER A 57 -10.08 -0.93 -15.00
N GLY A 58 -11.25 -0.39 -15.34
CA GLY A 58 -11.99 0.50 -14.46
C GLY A 58 -13.18 1.13 -15.19
N ASP A 59 -13.80 2.09 -14.52
CA ASP A 59 -14.92 2.86 -15.04
C ASP A 59 -14.57 4.35 -15.05
N ILE A 60 -14.85 5.03 -16.15
CA ILE A 60 -14.87 6.50 -16.24
C ILE A 60 -16.30 6.92 -15.98
N THR A 61 -16.56 7.58 -14.87
CA THR A 61 -17.85 8.18 -14.58
C THR A 61 -17.78 9.68 -14.79
N ALA A 62 -18.78 10.26 -15.41
CA ALA A 62 -18.85 11.70 -15.59
C ALA A 62 -20.27 12.19 -15.35
N SER A 63 -20.42 13.33 -14.69
CA SER A 63 -21.70 14.03 -14.55
C SER A 63 -21.68 15.24 -15.47
N MET A 64 -22.51 15.22 -16.51
CA MET A 64 -22.64 16.28 -17.47
C MET A 64 -23.79 17.20 -17.10
N LEU A 65 -23.50 18.47 -16.89
CA LEU A 65 -24.49 19.54 -16.71
C LEU A 65 -24.62 20.31 -18.02
N TYR A 66 -25.84 20.43 -18.55
CA TYR A 66 -26.07 21.10 -19.83
C TYR A 66 -27.39 21.86 -19.86
N THR A 67 -27.52 22.82 -20.79
CA THR A 67 -28.78 23.54 -21.09
C THR A 67 -29.47 22.92 -22.27
N SER A 68 -30.77 23.17 -22.33
CA SER A 68 -31.61 22.87 -23.49
C SER A 68 -32.43 24.10 -23.86
N ASN A 69 -32.65 24.31 -25.16
CA ASN A 69 -33.54 25.37 -25.64
C ASN A 69 -35.02 25.17 -25.23
N GLU A 70 -35.35 23.97 -24.74
CA GLU A 70 -36.72 23.60 -24.34
C GLU A 70 -36.98 23.82 -22.84
N SER A 71 -35.96 24.14 -22.04
CA SER A 71 -36.05 24.32 -20.60
C SER A 71 -35.20 25.49 -20.15
N SER A 72 -35.70 26.23 -19.15
CA SER A 72 -34.89 27.26 -18.43
C SER A 72 -34.04 26.68 -17.29
N VAL A 73 -34.24 25.40 -16.95
CA VAL A 73 -33.52 24.70 -15.90
C VAL A 73 -32.47 23.82 -16.55
N PRO A 74 -31.19 23.88 -16.09
CA PRO A 74 -30.15 22.96 -16.56
C PRO A 74 -30.50 21.49 -16.28
N GLU A 75 -30.12 20.62 -17.21
CA GLU A 75 -30.30 19.17 -17.11
C GLU A 75 -28.97 18.52 -16.65
N VAL A 76 -29.08 17.40 -15.96
CA VAL A 76 -27.95 16.57 -15.58
C VAL A 76 -28.08 15.20 -16.23
N PHE A 77 -26.97 14.71 -16.78
CA PHE A 77 -26.87 13.37 -17.34
C PHE A 77 -25.60 12.70 -16.87
N ASP A 78 -25.75 11.54 -16.22
CA ASP A 78 -24.63 10.75 -15.74
C ASP A 78 -24.17 9.77 -16.81
N ILE A 79 -22.88 9.66 -16.98
CA ILE A 79 -22.17 8.89 -18.00
C ILE A 79 -21.28 7.88 -17.29
N ASP A 80 -21.40 6.60 -17.67
CA ASP A 80 -20.55 5.52 -17.17
C ASP A 80 -19.93 4.79 -18.38
N ILE A 81 -18.61 4.82 -18.47
CA ILE A 81 -17.85 4.22 -19.55
C ILE A 81 -16.83 3.23 -18.95
N PRO A 82 -17.03 1.92 -19.11
CA PRO A 82 -16.02 0.95 -18.73
C PRO A 82 -14.82 1.04 -19.67
N PHE A 83 -13.63 0.90 -19.14
CA PHE A 83 -12.41 0.84 -19.92
C PHE A 83 -11.52 -0.33 -19.49
N ASP A 84 -10.77 -0.85 -20.44
CA ASP A 84 -9.68 -1.75 -20.21
C ASP A 84 -8.50 -1.44 -21.12
N GLY A 85 -7.31 -1.74 -20.67
CA GLY A 85 -6.07 -1.55 -21.40
C GLY A 85 -5.02 -2.55 -20.95
N MET A 86 -4.07 -2.85 -21.83
CA MET A 86 -2.93 -3.68 -21.51
C MET A 86 -1.65 -2.86 -21.71
N ILE A 87 -0.83 -2.80 -20.68
CA ILE A 87 0.44 -2.12 -20.71
C ILE A 87 1.54 -3.18 -20.72
N GLU A 88 2.31 -3.21 -21.80
CA GLU A 88 3.48 -4.08 -21.91
C GLU A 88 4.55 -3.59 -20.95
N THR A 89 5.14 -4.51 -20.20
CA THR A 89 6.19 -4.26 -19.22
C THR A 89 7.28 -5.30 -19.40
N GLU A 90 8.48 -5.01 -18.90
CA GLU A 90 9.57 -6.01 -18.88
C GLU A 90 9.69 -6.60 -17.47
N ASP A 91 9.95 -7.91 -17.38
CA ASP A 91 10.22 -8.62 -16.12
C ASP A 91 9.07 -8.64 -15.10
N VAL A 92 7.83 -8.32 -15.47
CA VAL A 92 6.66 -8.46 -14.60
C VAL A 92 6.14 -9.88 -14.67
N GLU A 93 5.91 -10.46 -13.48
CA GLU A 93 5.34 -11.81 -13.32
C GLU A 93 3.97 -11.75 -12.61
N PRO A 94 3.10 -12.75 -12.81
CA PRO A 94 1.72 -12.75 -12.25
C PRO A 94 1.63 -12.71 -10.72
N ASN A 95 2.71 -13.02 -10.01
CA ASN A 95 2.78 -13.03 -8.55
C ASN A 95 3.34 -11.75 -7.95
N MET A 96 3.68 -10.77 -8.78
CA MET A 96 4.19 -9.48 -8.33
C MET A 96 3.08 -8.58 -7.81
N GLU A 97 3.41 -7.73 -6.88
CA GLU A 97 2.53 -6.68 -6.38
C GLU A 97 2.61 -5.48 -7.32
N ILE A 98 1.43 -4.98 -7.73
CA ILE A 98 1.33 -3.82 -8.60
C ILE A 98 0.75 -2.64 -7.83
N ASN A 99 1.48 -1.54 -7.83
CA ASN A 99 0.98 -0.24 -7.45
C ASN A 99 0.69 0.57 -8.71
N THR A 100 -0.50 1.19 -8.77
CA THR A 100 -0.91 2.00 -9.92
C THR A 100 -1.49 3.31 -9.46
N ASP A 101 -1.07 4.38 -10.15
CA ASP A 101 -1.70 5.68 -10.09
C ASP A 101 -2.27 6.01 -11.48
N LEU A 102 -3.58 6.16 -11.54
CA LEU A 102 -4.32 6.45 -12.77
C LEU A 102 -4.93 7.83 -12.68
N THR A 103 -4.60 8.70 -13.64
CA THR A 103 -5.07 10.09 -13.65
C THR A 103 -5.56 10.46 -15.03
N ILE A 104 -6.76 11.06 -15.14
CA ILE A 104 -7.22 11.67 -16.38
C ILE A 104 -6.42 12.96 -16.59
N THR A 105 -5.56 13.00 -17.60
CA THR A 105 -4.70 14.18 -17.90
C THR A 105 -5.32 15.12 -18.91
N ASP A 106 -6.07 14.57 -19.87
CA ASP A 106 -6.71 15.35 -20.92
C ASP A 106 -8.12 14.80 -21.16
N PHE A 107 -9.04 15.68 -21.46
CA PHE A 107 -10.41 15.35 -21.73
C PHE A 107 -10.94 16.27 -22.82
N TYR A 108 -11.56 15.69 -23.86
CA TYR A 108 -12.17 16.41 -24.97
C TYR A 108 -13.58 15.90 -25.21
N TYR A 109 -14.46 16.79 -25.62
CA TYR A 109 -15.80 16.43 -26.01
C TYR A 109 -16.26 17.26 -27.23
N ASP A 110 -17.18 16.68 -28.02
CA ASP A 110 -17.91 17.34 -29.11
C ASP A 110 -19.34 16.86 -29.10
N VAL A 111 -20.26 17.71 -29.59
CA VAL A 111 -21.68 17.39 -29.64
C VAL A 111 -22.09 17.26 -31.11
N SER A 112 -22.78 16.19 -31.43
CA SER A 112 -23.29 15.91 -32.78
C SER A 112 -24.78 15.57 -32.78
N GLU A 113 -25.38 15.74 -33.95
CA GLU A 113 -26.81 15.45 -34.16
C GLU A 113 -27.05 13.94 -34.28
N ASP A 114 -28.18 13.49 -33.77
CA ASP A 114 -28.72 12.16 -34.00
C ASP A 114 -29.40 12.04 -35.40
N GLU A 115 -29.98 10.88 -35.68
CA GLU A 115 -30.71 10.63 -36.95
C GLU A 115 -31.92 11.56 -37.17
N ASN A 116 -32.41 12.21 -36.12
CA ASN A 116 -33.54 13.14 -36.17
C ASN A 116 -33.10 14.60 -36.32
N GLY A 117 -31.79 14.88 -36.31
CA GLY A 117 -31.22 16.22 -36.37
C GLY A 117 -31.26 16.94 -35.01
N GLU A 118 -31.32 16.20 -33.91
CA GLU A 118 -31.25 16.74 -32.57
C GLU A 118 -29.86 16.51 -31.96
N ASN A 119 -29.30 17.48 -31.24
CA ASN A 119 -28.02 17.36 -30.54
C ASN A 119 -28.15 16.40 -29.37
N ARG A 120 -27.89 15.11 -29.58
CA ARG A 120 -28.05 14.04 -28.61
C ARG A 120 -26.84 13.12 -28.46
N ILE A 121 -25.86 13.26 -29.35
CA ILE A 121 -24.64 12.43 -29.31
C ILE A 121 -23.52 13.26 -28.75
N VAL A 122 -22.88 12.79 -27.70
CA VAL A 122 -21.69 13.39 -27.11
C VAL A 122 -20.51 12.47 -27.40
N ASN A 123 -19.60 12.93 -28.22
CA ASN A 123 -18.35 12.24 -28.55
C ASN A 123 -17.33 12.60 -27.49
N LEU A 124 -16.84 11.61 -26.73
CA LEU A 124 -15.95 11.81 -25.60
C LEU A 124 -14.58 11.20 -25.91
N GLU A 125 -13.53 11.92 -25.57
CA GLU A 125 -12.16 11.41 -25.65
C GLU A 125 -11.44 11.71 -24.35
N PHE A 126 -10.93 10.64 -23.69
CA PHE A 126 -10.17 10.72 -22.44
C PHE A 126 -8.76 10.23 -22.67
N VAL A 127 -7.80 10.92 -22.05
CA VAL A 127 -6.41 10.48 -21.98
C VAL A 127 -6.10 10.17 -20.52
N ILE A 128 -5.92 8.90 -20.22
CA ILE A 128 -5.57 8.42 -18.88
C ILE A 128 -4.06 8.20 -18.84
N ASN A 129 -3.39 8.87 -17.93
CA ASN A 129 -1.99 8.60 -17.60
C ASN A 129 -1.95 7.49 -16.56
N ALA A 130 -1.32 6.37 -16.92
CA ALA A 130 -1.16 5.22 -16.03
C ALA A 130 0.30 5.13 -15.58
N CYS A 131 0.55 5.39 -14.31
CA CYS A 131 1.83 5.12 -13.65
C CYS A 131 1.76 3.75 -13.00
N ILE A 132 2.63 2.83 -13.40
CA ILE A 132 2.68 1.45 -12.90
C ILE A 132 4.01 1.22 -12.24
N GLU A 133 3.98 0.65 -11.06
CA GLU A 133 5.15 0.17 -10.34
C GLU A 133 4.92 -1.29 -9.94
N ALA A 134 5.83 -2.17 -10.39
CA ALA A 134 5.79 -3.58 -10.05
C ALA A 134 6.84 -3.91 -9.00
N TYR A 135 6.45 -4.64 -7.97
CA TYR A 135 7.29 -4.99 -6.85
C TYR A 135 7.37 -6.52 -6.67
N ALA A 136 8.60 -7.02 -6.49
CA ALA A 136 8.84 -8.40 -6.09
C ALA A 136 9.38 -8.46 -4.67
N THR A 137 8.88 -9.40 -3.88
CA THR A 137 9.44 -9.70 -2.57
C THR A 137 10.69 -10.55 -2.74
N GLN A 138 11.82 -10.06 -2.25
CA GLN A 138 13.11 -10.76 -2.27
C GLN A 138 13.53 -11.07 -0.84
N GLU A 139 13.95 -12.31 -0.62
CA GLU A 139 14.63 -12.70 0.61
C GLU A 139 16.14 -12.49 0.43
N SER A 140 16.73 -11.75 1.35
CA SER A 140 18.17 -11.48 1.36
C SER A 140 18.76 -11.89 2.70
N GLU A 141 19.87 -12.62 2.67
CA GLU A 141 20.63 -12.96 3.87
C GLU A 141 21.59 -11.83 4.21
N ILE A 142 21.47 -11.31 5.42
CA ILE A 142 22.39 -10.30 5.95
C ILE A 142 23.31 -10.91 6.98
N LEU A 143 24.57 -10.43 6.97
CA LEU A 143 25.57 -10.79 7.98
C LEU A 143 25.43 -9.81 9.15
N GLU A 144 24.97 -10.33 10.30
CA GLU A 144 24.90 -9.55 11.54
C GLU A 144 26.14 -9.72 12.41
N ASP A 145 26.69 -10.93 12.43
CA ASP A 145 27.83 -11.28 13.26
C ASP A 145 28.64 -12.41 12.63
N ALA A 146 29.96 -12.35 12.80
CA ALA A 146 30.89 -13.38 12.39
C ALA A 146 32.00 -13.54 13.41
N TYR A 147 32.55 -14.74 13.52
CA TYR A 147 33.76 -14.99 14.28
C TYR A 147 34.58 -16.12 13.63
N SER A 148 35.83 -16.20 13.97
CA SER A 148 36.74 -17.27 13.54
C SER A 148 37.58 -17.75 14.71
N VAL A 149 37.85 -19.04 14.74
CA VAL A 149 38.73 -19.64 15.77
C VAL A 149 40.22 -19.37 15.52
N ASN A 150 40.57 -18.98 14.28
CA ASN A 150 41.94 -18.77 13.83
C ASN A 150 42.28 -17.33 13.45
N ASN A 151 41.25 -16.46 13.29
CA ASN A 151 41.41 -15.09 12.85
C ASN A 151 40.68 -14.15 13.77
N ASN A 152 41.21 -12.95 13.94
CA ASN A 152 40.50 -11.81 14.51
C ASN A 152 39.60 -11.24 13.42
N ILE A 153 38.29 -11.19 13.68
CA ILE A 153 37.32 -10.55 12.80
C ILE A 153 36.88 -9.26 13.48
N THR A 154 37.09 -8.15 12.77
CA THR A 154 36.57 -6.84 13.15
C THR A 154 35.52 -6.45 12.10
N MET A 155 34.33 -6.03 12.57
CA MET A 155 33.23 -5.66 11.70
C MET A 155 32.80 -4.24 11.98
N GLU A 156 32.57 -3.49 10.90
CA GLU A 156 31.84 -2.24 10.96
C GLU A 156 30.36 -2.56 10.73
N ASN A 157 29.52 -2.09 11.64
CA ASN A 157 28.10 -2.39 11.61
C ASN A 157 27.30 -1.11 11.41
N GLU A 158 26.28 -1.18 10.56
CA GLU A 158 25.30 -0.12 10.37
C GLU A 158 23.90 -0.64 10.69
N THR A 159 23.04 0.24 11.22
CA THR A 159 21.65 -0.09 11.49
C THR A 159 20.80 0.34 10.29
N LEU A 160 20.27 -0.62 9.57
CA LEU A 160 19.29 -0.40 8.50
C LEU A 160 17.87 -0.50 9.09
N CYS A 161 17.10 0.57 8.95
CA CYS A 161 15.67 0.55 9.29
C CYS A 161 14.85 0.67 8.01
N TYR A 162 13.80 -0.15 7.89
CA TYR A 162 12.86 -0.16 6.76
C TYR A 162 11.45 -0.44 7.25
N ASP A 163 10.47 0.00 6.47
CA ASP A 163 9.07 -0.26 6.75
C ASP A 163 8.66 -1.58 6.06
N ARG A 164 8.19 -2.54 6.86
CA ARG A 164 7.65 -3.82 6.39
C ARG A 164 6.14 -3.72 6.32
N GLU A 165 5.54 -4.06 5.18
CA GLU A 165 4.10 -4.21 5.09
C GLU A 165 3.64 -5.39 5.96
N VAL A 166 2.69 -5.12 6.85
CA VAL A 166 2.06 -6.11 7.74
C VAL A 166 0.81 -6.65 7.09
N CYS A 167 -0.03 -5.76 6.58
CA CYS A 167 -1.25 -6.11 5.85
C CYS A 167 -1.72 -4.97 4.96
N ARG A 168 -2.51 -5.34 3.96
CA ARG A 168 -3.24 -4.45 3.06
C ARG A 168 -4.69 -4.89 3.00
N ASN A 169 -5.61 -3.93 3.06
CA ASN A 169 -7.04 -4.20 2.93
C ASN A 169 -7.72 -3.12 2.10
N LYS A 170 -8.51 -3.55 1.11
CA LYS A 170 -9.43 -2.69 0.36
C LYS A 170 -10.84 -2.93 0.89
N SER A 171 -11.53 -1.88 1.26
CA SER A 171 -12.87 -1.97 1.82
C SER A 171 -13.76 -0.83 1.36
N GLN A 172 -15.07 -1.04 1.41
CA GLN A 172 -16.06 -0.03 1.06
C GLN A 172 -16.91 0.30 2.28
N CYS A 173 -17.12 1.59 2.53
CA CYS A 173 -17.96 2.12 3.60
C CYS A 173 -19.17 2.84 3.03
N PRO A 174 -20.39 2.35 3.21
CA PRO A 174 -21.58 3.10 2.91
C PRO A 174 -21.82 4.15 4.01
N VAL A 175 -22.00 5.40 3.59
CA VAL A 175 -22.29 6.54 4.49
C VAL A 175 -23.62 7.15 4.10
N LYS A 176 -24.46 7.42 5.09
CA LYS A 176 -25.76 8.05 4.90
C LYS A 176 -25.99 9.06 5.99
N ASP A 177 -26.31 10.30 5.60
CA ASP A 177 -26.65 11.37 6.56
C ASP A 177 -27.60 12.40 5.92
N ILE A 178 -28.11 13.32 6.75
CA ILE A 178 -28.98 14.41 6.32
C ILE A 178 -28.21 15.73 6.47
N VAL A 179 -28.04 16.40 5.34
CA VAL A 179 -27.45 17.74 5.29
C VAL A 179 -28.58 18.76 5.36
N SER A 180 -28.54 19.63 6.38
CA SER A 180 -29.46 20.74 6.55
C SER A 180 -28.88 22.03 5.96
N ILE A 181 -29.66 22.75 5.18
CA ILE A 181 -29.28 24.03 4.59
C ILE A 181 -29.68 25.16 5.53
N ASP A 182 -28.74 26.06 5.80
CA ASP A 182 -28.95 27.19 6.71
C ASP A 182 -30.14 28.06 6.32
N SER A 183 -30.81 28.64 7.32
CA SER A 183 -31.96 29.51 7.12
C SER A 183 -31.63 30.77 6.30
N ASP A 184 -30.36 31.17 6.29
CA ASP A 184 -29.87 32.37 5.57
C ASP A 184 -29.70 32.09 4.07
N CYS A 185 -29.69 30.82 3.66
CA CYS A 185 -29.65 30.40 2.25
C CYS A 185 -31.08 30.39 1.66
N PRO A 186 -31.23 30.59 0.35
CA PRO A 186 -32.51 30.40 -0.34
C PRO A 186 -33.07 28.99 -0.18
N ALA A 187 -34.40 28.86 -0.13
CA ALA A 187 -35.04 27.55 -0.11
C ALA A 187 -34.85 26.80 -1.45
N MET A 188 -34.65 25.48 -1.37
CA MET A 188 -34.49 24.62 -2.55
C MET A 188 -35.84 24.35 -3.20
N LEU A 189 -35.86 24.41 -4.51
CA LEU A 189 -36.97 23.89 -5.34
C LEU A 189 -36.59 22.53 -5.94
N GLN A 190 -35.36 22.40 -6.44
CA GLN A 190 -34.87 21.21 -7.10
C GLN A 190 -33.34 21.13 -6.96
N ILE A 191 -32.81 19.97 -6.62
CA ILE A 191 -31.37 19.74 -6.61
C ILE A 191 -30.92 19.45 -8.04
N ILE A 192 -29.88 20.17 -8.48
CA ILE A 192 -29.25 19.99 -9.79
C ILE A 192 -28.16 18.92 -9.66
N LYS A 193 -27.24 19.11 -8.70
CA LYS A 193 -26.05 18.27 -8.53
C LYS A 193 -25.57 18.32 -7.08
N ALA A 194 -24.96 17.22 -6.62
CA ALA A 194 -24.19 17.22 -5.39
C ALA A 194 -22.80 16.63 -5.66
N VAL A 195 -21.77 17.23 -5.09
CA VAL A 195 -20.38 16.78 -5.17
C VAL A 195 -19.88 16.60 -3.76
N GLY A 196 -19.13 15.51 -3.52
CA GLY A 196 -18.54 15.19 -2.23
C GLY A 196 -17.05 15.02 -2.33
N THR A 197 -16.31 15.53 -1.32
CA THR A 197 -14.87 15.31 -1.19
C THR A 197 -14.58 14.75 0.19
N PRO A 198 -14.05 13.53 0.31
CA PRO A 198 -13.73 12.93 1.60
C PRO A 198 -12.42 13.51 2.15
N TYR A 199 -12.37 13.71 3.46
CA TYR A 199 -11.18 14.08 4.23
C TYR A 199 -11.07 13.16 5.43
N ILE A 200 -9.88 12.61 5.65
CA ILE A 200 -9.56 11.81 6.82
C ILE A 200 -9.03 12.73 7.90
N ASP A 201 -9.65 12.69 9.07
CA ASP A 201 -9.23 13.49 10.23
C ASP A 201 -8.28 12.72 11.14
N VAL A 202 -8.62 11.45 11.43
CA VAL A 202 -7.88 10.61 12.35
C VAL A 202 -7.81 9.17 11.84
N ILE A 203 -6.62 8.58 11.93
CA ILE A 203 -6.38 7.15 11.74
C ILE A 203 -5.89 6.57 13.06
N SER A 204 -6.59 5.58 13.59
CA SER A 204 -6.24 4.89 14.84
C SER A 204 -6.02 3.41 14.60
N ILE A 205 -4.89 2.88 15.09
CA ILE A 205 -4.55 1.46 14.95
C ILE A 205 -4.80 0.78 16.30
N PHE A 206 -5.51 -0.32 16.24
CA PHE A 206 -5.76 -1.22 17.37
C PHE A 206 -5.34 -2.63 16.99
N ASP A 207 -5.41 -3.57 17.95
CA ASP A 207 -5.13 -4.98 17.68
C ASP A 207 -6.02 -5.52 16.54
N ASN A 208 -5.40 -5.87 15.41
CA ASN A 208 -6.01 -6.38 14.18
C ASN A 208 -7.05 -5.46 13.52
N LYS A 209 -7.02 -4.14 13.79
CA LYS A 209 -8.00 -3.19 13.23
C LYS A 209 -7.38 -1.81 12.99
N VAL A 210 -7.88 -1.13 11.98
CA VAL A 210 -7.67 0.29 11.74
C VAL A 210 -9.02 0.99 11.75
N VAL A 211 -9.15 2.04 12.55
CA VAL A 211 -10.33 2.91 12.58
C VAL A 211 -9.97 4.21 11.87
N ILE A 212 -10.81 4.59 10.92
CA ILE A 212 -10.66 5.77 10.08
C ILE A 212 -11.85 6.67 10.35
N ASP A 213 -11.59 7.82 10.94
CA ASP A 213 -12.60 8.85 11.20
C ASP A 213 -12.36 10.05 10.28
N GLY A 214 -13.42 10.59 9.72
CA GLY A 214 -13.31 11.71 8.81
C GLY A 214 -14.63 12.35 8.47
N VAL A 215 -14.59 13.23 7.48
CA VAL A 215 -15.74 14.00 7.01
C VAL A 215 -15.78 14.05 5.48
N ILE A 216 -16.96 13.93 4.90
CA ILE A 216 -17.20 14.21 3.49
C ILE A 216 -17.77 15.61 3.39
N ASN A 217 -17.01 16.54 2.82
CA ASN A 217 -17.51 17.86 2.50
C ASN A 217 -18.38 17.78 1.26
N VAL A 218 -19.63 18.15 1.37
CA VAL A 218 -20.62 18.06 0.30
C VAL A 218 -21.02 19.45 -0.16
N SER A 219 -20.97 19.68 -1.47
CA SER A 219 -21.49 20.91 -2.12
C SER A 219 -22.74 20.54 -2.92
N ILE A 220 -23.85 21.20 -2.62
CA ILE A 220 -25.16 20.92 -3.23
C ILE A 220 -25.58 22.13 -4.08
N LEU A 221 -25.64 21.94 -5.39
CA LEU A 221 -26.13 22.91 -6.35
C LEU A 221 -27.63 22.68 -6.56
N TYR A 222 -28.45 23.73 -6.39
CA TYR A 222 -29.89 23.64 -6.49
C TYR A 222 -30.54 24.88 -7.09
N VAL A 223 -31.74 24.70 -7.63
CA VAL A 223 -32.62 25.78 -8.10
C VAL A 223 -33.36 26.39 -6.91
N THR A 224 -33.49 27.70 -6.91
CA THR A 224 -34.22 28.46 -5.89
C THR A 224 -35.49 29.10 -6.50
N GLY A 225 -36.39 29.62 -5.63
CA GLY A 225 -37.54 30.43 -6.04
C GLY A 225 -37.24 31.92 -6.15
N ASP A 226 -35.98 32.32 -6.06
CA ASP A 226 -35.56 33.73 -6.08
C ASP A 226 -35.09 34.08 -7.53
N ASP A 227 -35.83 34.91 -8.22
CA ASP A 227 -35.51 35.37 -9.58
C ASP A 227 -34.14 36.11 -9.66
N THR A 228 -33.64 36.63 -8.54
CA THR A 228 -32.33 37.32 -8.46
C THR A 228 -31.16 36.35 -8.29
N MET A 229 -31.44 35.20 -7.72
CA MET A 229 -30.48 34.09 -7.52
C MET A 229 -31.12 32.75 -7.88
N PRO A 230 -31.36 32.47 -9.16
CA PRO A 230 -32.11 31.30 -9.59
C PRO A 230 -31.42 29.98 -9.29
N VAL A 231 -30.08 30.01 -9.08
CA VAL A 231 -29.24 28.85 -8.72
C VAL A 231 -28.38 29.22 -7.51
N TYR A 232 -28.29 28.33 -6.57
CA TYR A 232 -27.48 28.51 -5.35
C TYR A 232 -26.71 27.24 -5.03
N CYS A 233 -25.52 27.40 -4.38
CA CYS A 233 -24.71 26.29 -3.92
C CYS A 233 -24.56 26.37 -2.39
N ALA A 234 -25.08 25.35 -1.71
CA ALA A 234 -24.88 25.19 -0.26
C ALA A 234 -23.83 24.12 0.03
N ASN A 235 -23.12 24.31 1.15
CA ASN A 235 -22.13 23.34 1.60
C ASN A 235 -22.61 22.67 2.89
N GLY A 236 -22.26 21.40 3.04
CA GLY A 236 -22.52 20.61 4.23
C GLY A 236 -21.36 19.66 4.52
N ALA A 237 -21.43 19.00 5.66
CA ALA A 237 -20.44 18.05 6.10
C ALA A 237 -21.14 16.79 6.59
N VAL A 238 -20.70 15.63 6.10
CA VAL A 238 -21.22 14.31 6.45
C VAL A 238 -20.10 13.55 7.14
N PRO A 239 -20.15 13.34 8.47
CA PRO A 239 -19.14 12.60 9.20
C PRO A 239 -19.20 11.10 8.86
N PHE A 240 -18.04 10.45 8.86
CA PHE A 240 -17.96 9.00 8.73
C PHE A 240 -16.96 8.41 9.71
N SER A 241 -17.20 7.16 10.09
CA SER A 241 -16.26 6.33 10.85
C SER A 241 -16.29 4.92 10.28
N GLN A 242 -15.13 4.44 9.87
CA GLN A 242 -14.97 3.12 9.26
C GLN A 242 -13.97 2.30 10.06
N THR A 243 -14.32 1.04 10.33
CA THR A 243 -13.40 0.05 10.91
C THR A 243 -12.99 -0.93 9.83
N VAL A 244 -11.69 -1.00 9.57
CA VAL A 244 -11.07 -1.90 8.59
C VAL A 244 -10.36 -3.02 9.32
N GLU A 245 -10.57 -4.28 8.91
CA GLU A 245 -9.81 -5.42 9.43
C GLU A 245 -8.36 -5.32 8.94
N ALA A 246 -7.41 -5.42 9.88
CA ALA A 246 -5.99 -5.31 9.61
C ALA A 246 -5.22 -6.38 10.39
N ARG A 247 -5.19 -7.60 9.88
CA ARG A 247 -4.59 -8.75 10.58
C ARG A 247 -3.10 -8.53 10.84
N GLY A 248 -2.69 -8.67 12.10
CA GLY A 248 -1.32 -8.46 12.54
C GLY A 248 -0.99 -7.00 12.85
N ALA A 249 -1.94 -6.07 12.69
CA ALA A 249 -1.74 -4.69 13.11
C ALA A 249 -1.74 -4.59 14.64
N GLU A 250 -0.78 -3.82 15.17
CA GLU A 250 -0.61 -3.55 16.59
C GLU A 250 -0.47 -2.04 16.81
N GLU A 251 -0.78 -1.59 18.03
CA GLU A 251 -0.60 -0.19 18.42
C GLU A 251 0.87 0.24 18.27
N GLY A 252 1.10 1.39 17.66
CA GLY A 252 2.45 1.92 17.37
C GLY A 252 2.95 1.65 15.96
N MET A 253 2.28 0.83 15.18
CA MET A 253 2.52 0.70 13.74
C MET A 253 2.00 1.93 12.97
N LYS A 254 2.34 2.05 11.70
CA LYS A 254 1.89 3.12 10.82
C LYS A 254 0.81 2.57 9.87
N ALA A 255 -0.27 3.32 9.68
CA ALA A 255 -1.24 3.06 8.63
C ALA A 255 -1.28 4.21 7.64
N ASP A 256 -1.16 3.89 6.37
CA ASP A 256 -1.42 4.80 5.26
C ASP A 256 -2.78 4.41 4.66
N VAL A 257 -3.67 5.40 4.53
CA VAL A 257 -5.04 5.19 4.04
C VAL A 257 -5.30 6.11 2.87
N ASP A 258 -5.67 5.51 1.77
CA ASP A 258 -6.22 6.21 0.62
C ASP A 258 -7.74 6.06 0.62
N CYS A 259 -8.47 7.17 0.46
CA CYS A 259 -9.92 7.20 0.57
C CYS A 259 -10.52 7.98 -0.60
N VAL A 260 -11.32 7.28 -1.41
CA VAL A 260 -11.95 7.82 -2.60
C VAL A 260 -13.47 7.67 -2.51
N LEU A 261 -14.20 8.72 -2.89
CA LEU A 261 -15.64 8.67 -3.02
C LEU A 261 -16.00 7.94 -4.32
N SER A 262 -16.61 6.74 -4.21
CA SER A 262 -17.01 5.95 -5.39
C SER A 262 -18.38 6.30 -5.93
N HIS A 263 -19.26 6.80 -5.07
CA HIS A 263 -20.61 7.21 -5.46
C HIS A 263 -21.17 8.24 -4.50
N ILE A 264 -21.90 9.22 -5.01
CA ILE A 264 -22.72 10.13 -4.21
C ILE A 264 -24.12 10.20 -4.84
N GLY A 265 -25.12 9.85 -4.04
CA GLY A 265 -26.53 10.02 -4.38
C GLY A 265 -27.18 10.99 -3.41
N PHE A 266 -28.18 11.69 -3.85
CA PHE A 266 -28.90 12.66 -3.03
C PHE A 266 -30.41 12.55 -3.25
N ASN A 267 -31.16 12.86 -2.19
CA ASN A 267 -32.62 12.94 -2.26
C ASN A 267 -33.12 14.13 -1.43
N MET A 268 -33.89 15.00 -2.03
CA MET A 268 -34.49 16.14 -1.35
C MET A 268 -35.61 15.65 -0.42
N ILE A 269 -35.45 15.84 0.89
CA ILE A 269 -36.46 15.52 1.91
C ILE A 269 -37.43 16.68 2.09
N SER A 270 -36.89 17.89 2.16
CA SER A 270 -37.66 19.14 2.27
C SER A 270 -36.95 20.25 1.49
N ASP A 271 -37.51 21.45 1.50
CA ASP A 271 -36.89 22.63 0.90
C ASP A 271 -35.59 23.08 1.61
N ARG A 272 -35.19 22.36 2.72
CA ARG A 272 -34.03 22.68 3.53
C ARG A 272 -33.21 21.44 3.96
N GLU A 273 -33.64 20.26 3.63
CA GLU A 273 -32.97 19.02 4.03
C GLU A 273 -32.74 18.10 2.84
N VAL A 274 -31.51 17.62 2.73
CA VAL A 274 -31.05 16.69 1.70
C VAL A 274 -30.49 15.45 2.34
N GLU A 275 -31.06 14.29 2.03
CA GLU A 275 -30.46 13.01 2.35
C GLU A 275 -29.31 12.76 1.35
N VAL A 276 -28.12 12.60 1.88
CA VAL A 276 -26.91 12.26 1.12
C VAL A 276 -26.54 10.80 1.39
N ARG A 277 -26.29 10.04 0.34
CA ARG A 277 -25.82 8.65 0.41
C ARG A 277 -24.51 8.56 -0.36
N CYS A 278 -23.46 8.13 0.33
CA CYS A 278 -22.15 8.02 -0.26
C CYS A 278 -21.63 6.58 -0.11
N ALA A 279 -20.74 6.19 -1.01
CA ALA A 279 -19.91 5.00 -0.85
C ALA A 279 -18.44 5.41 -0.92
N LEU A 280 -17.69 5.15 0.15
CA LEU A 280 -16.26 5.40 0.23
C LEU A 280 -15.48 4.12 -0.02
N ASN A 281 -14.58 4.12 -0.99
CA ASN A 281 -13.60 3.07 -1.18
C ASN A 281 -12.32 3.46 -0.44
N THR A 282 -11.85 2.57 0.44
CA THR A 282 -10.62 2.78 1.19
C THR A 282 -9.61 1.70 0.87
N ASN A 283 -8.35 2.11 0.64
CA ASN A 283 -7.20 1.24 0.57
C ASN A 283 -6.30 1.53 1.77
N THR A 284 -6.20 0.56 2.68
CA THR A 284 -5.46 0.70 3.94
C THR A 284 -4.24 -0.19 3.92
N VAL A 285 -3.06 0.39 4.12
CA VAL A 285 -1.78 -0.33 4.22
C VAL A 285 -1.21 -0.10 5.61
N VAL A 286 -0.95 -1.17 6.34
CA VAL A 286 -0.30 -1.11 7.66
C VAL A 286 1.14 -1.55 7.54
N THR A 287 2.05 -0.73 8.05
CA THR A 287 3.50 -0.98 8.04
C THR A 287 4.08 -0.97 9.44
N GLU A 288 5.08 -1.82 9.65
CA GLU A 288 5.88 -1.88 10.86
C GLU A 288 7.32 -1.47 10.55
N LYS A 289 7.89 -0.60 11.38
CA LYS A 289 9.29 -0.22 11.26
C LYS A 289 10.19 -1.29 11.85
N ILE A 290 10.96 -1.97 11.01
CA ILE A 290 11.96 -2.96 11.39
C ILE A 290 13.36 -2.36 11.27
N CYS A 291 14.20 -2.58 12.30
CA CYS A 291 15.59 -2.20 12.26
C CYS A 291 16.46 -3.45 12.41
N ALA A 292 17.38 -3.67 11.48
CA ALA A 292 18.36 -4.74 11.50
C ALA A 292 19.77 -4.17 11.48
N VAL A 293 20.67 -4.83 12.19
CA VAL A 293 22.11 -4.49 12.18
C VAL A 293 22.76 -5.33 11.09
N LEU A 294 23.45 -4.70 10.17
CA LEU A 294 24.18 -5.37 9.09
C LEU A 294 25.68 -5.01 9.16
N ALA A 295 26.53 -5.95 8.84
CA ALA A 295 27.95 -5.70 8.65
C ALA A 295 28.20 -5.06 7.30
N THR A 296 28.76 -3.85 7.29
CA THR A 296 29.10 -3.09 6.09
C THR A 296 30.54 -3.32 5.63
N ASP A 297 31.42 -3.63 6.57
CA ASP A 297 32.79 -4.03 6.29
C ASP A 297 33.26 -5.13 7.24
N VAL A 298 34.08 -6.04 6.75
CA VAL A 298 34.63 -7.16 7.51
C VAL A 298 36.14 -7.25 7.29
N ASN A 299 36.91 -6.88 8.31
CA ASN A 299 38.35 -7.04 8.29
C ASN A 299 38.76 -8.33 8.98
N ILE A 300 39.59 -9.14 8.35
CA ILE A 300 40.03 -10.44 8.82
C ILE A 300 41.55 -10.43 8.96
N GLU A 301 42.07 -10.57 10.18
CA GLU A 301 43.47 -10.64 10.47
C GLU A 301 43.80 -11.98 11.13
N PRO A 302 44.95 -12.62 10.82
CA PRO A 302 45.36 -13.82 11.49
C PRO A 302 45.55 -13.59 13.02
N MET A 303 44.99 -14.49 13.82
CA MET A 303 45.21 -14.43 15.28
C MET A 303 46.65 -14.82 15.64
N ASP A 304 47.24 -14.12 16.59
CA ASP A 304 48.58 -14.45 17.09
C ASP A 304 48.59 -15.88 17.67
N LYS A 305 49.55 -16.68 17.22
CA LYS A 305 49.72 -18.05 17.71
C LYS A 305 49.84 -18.14 19.22
N ALA A 306 50.50 -17.17 19.88
CA ALA A 306 50.62 -17.12 21.34
C ALA A 306 49.26 -16.99 22.04
N VAL A 307 48.31 -16.27 21.43
CA VAL A 307 46.91 -16.15 21.92
C VAL A 307 46.20 -17.48 21.79
N ILE A 308 46.30 -18.11 20.62
CA ILE A 308 45.70 -19.43 20.36
C ILE A 308 46.22 -20.49 21.31
N ASP A 309 47.53 -20.52 21.54
CA ASP A 309 48.19 -21.49 22.42
C ASP A 309 47.85 -21.26 23.93
N GLY A 310 47.50 -20.02 24.30
CA GLY A 310 47.06 -19.65 25.65
C GLY A 310 45.60 -19.99 25.98
N ILE A 311 44.79 -20.42 25.00
CA ILE A 311 43.39 -20.82 25.24
C ILE A 311 43.38 -22.14 26.05
N ALA A 312 42.57 -22.18 27.12
CA ALA A 312 42.38 -23.37 27.94
C ALA A 312 41.85 -24.55 27.14
N ALA A 313 42.39 -25.77 27.38
CA ALA A 313 41.95 -26.96 26.63
C ALA A 313 40.47 -27.28 26.84
N PHE A 314 39.93 -27.01 28.01
CA PHE A 314 38.49 -27.07 28.31
C PHE A 314 38.11 -26.14 29.47
N ILE A 315 36.84 -25.73 29.49
CA ILE A 315 36.24 -24.88 30.52
C ILE A 315 34.88 -25.47 30.90
N ILE A 316 34.53 -25.47 32.17
CA ILE A 316 33.15 -25.76 32.61
C ILE A 316 32.47 -24.41 32.83
N TYR A 317 31.48 -24.14 32.04
CA TYR A 317 30.74 -22.88 32.07
C TYR A 317 29.29 -23.09 32.54
N THR A 318 28.79 -22.17 33.35
CA THR A 318 27.36 -22.17 33.73
C THR A 318 26.64 -21.10 32.93
N VAL A 319 25.69 -21.53 32.11
CA VAL A 319 24.89 -20.68 31.23
C VAL A 319 24.19 -19.56 31.99
N GLN A 320 24.31 -18.35 31.50
CA GLN A 320 23.67 -17.14 32.03
C GLN A 320 22.45 -16.77 31.18
N LYS A 321 21.59 -15.90 31.73
CA LYS A 321 20.44 -15.37 30.98
C LYS A 321 20.91 -14.57 29.75
N GLY A 322 20.45 -14.95 28.56
CA GLY A 322 20.78 -14.31 27.28
C GLY A 322 22.00 -14.88 26.57
N ASP A 323 22.62 -15.96 27.12
CA ASP A 323 23.63 -16.75 26.41
C ASP A 323 22.97 -17.57 25.31
N THR A 324 23.73 -17.76 24.22
CA THR A 324 23.45 -18.72 23.13
C THR A 324 24.72 -19.52 22.87
N LEU A 325 24.59 -20.70 22.27
CA LEU A 325 25.79 -21.51 21.91
C LEU A 325 26.72 -20.72 20.98
N TRP A 326 26.16 -19.92 20.07
CA TRP A 326 26.94 -19.02 19.20
C TRP A 326 27.77 -18.00 19.99
N LYS A 327 27.15 -17.28 20.96
CA LYS A 327 27.86 -16.31 21.80
C LYS A 327 28.95 -16.97 22.66
N LEU A 328 28.66 -18.16 23.19
CA LEU A 328 29.63 -18.92 23.95
C LEU A 328 30.80 -19.41 23.09
N ALA A 329 30.51 -19.96 21.90
CA ALA A 329 31.52 -20.38 20.95
C ALA A 329 32.43 -19.21 20.55
N LYS A 330 31.86 -18.05 20.19
CA LYS A 330 32.62 -16.83 19.92
C LYS A 330 33.47 -16.37 21.11
N ARG A 331 32.89 -16.35 22.32
CA ARG A 331 33.57 -15.89 23.56
C ARG A 331 34.76 -16.77 23.96
N PHE A 332 34.63 -18.08 23.75
CA PHE A 332 35.63 -19.05 24.16
C PHE A 332 36.50 -19.57 23.01
N ASN A 333 36.38 -18.94 21.83
CA ASN A 333 37.14 -19.24 20.63
C ASN A 333 37.08 -20.72 20.22
N THR A 334 35.88 -21.25 20.17
CA THR A 334 35.54 -22.62 19.73
C THR A 334 34.41 -22.60 18.74
N THR A 335 33.93 -23.75 18.30
CA THR A 335 32.75 -23.85 17.40
C THR A 335 31.53 -24.34 18.19
N VAL A 336 30.34 -24.05 17.67
CA VAL A 336 29.09 -24.63 18.21
C VAL A 336 29.14 -26.15 18.13
N ASP A 337 29.66 -26.68 17.02
CA ASP A 337 29.80 -28.13 16.83
C ASP A 337 30.73 -28.77 17.88
N ASP A 338 31.87 -28.12 18.24
CA ASP A 338 32.75 -28.60 19.29
C ASP A 338 32.04 -28.63 20.66
N ILE A 339 31.21 -27.63 20.96
CA ILE A 339 30.41 -27.61 22.20
C ILE A 339 29.37 -28.74 22.18
N LEU A 340 28.67 -28.93 21.07
CA LEU A 340 27.69 -30.01 20.92
C LEU A 340 28.31 -31.40 21.01
N ALA A 341 29.50 -31.59 20.48
CA ALA A 341 30.19 -32.87 20.49
C ALA A 341 30.50 -33.41 21.90
N VAL A 342 30.63 -32.52 22.90
CA VAL A 342 31.03 -32.88 24.28
C VAL A 342 29.93 -32.67 25.30
N ASN A 343 28.76 -32.22 24.89
CA ASN A 343 27.60 -32.00 25.75
C ASN A 343 26.36 -32.70 25.16
N ASP A 344 25.55 -33.24 26.04
CA ASP A 344 24.27 -33.83 25.66
C ASP A 344 23.20 -32.73 25.56
N ILE A 345 23.07 -32.13 24.38
CA ILE A 345 22.13 -31.05 24.08
C ILE A 345 21.19 -31.52 22.98
N GLU A 346 19.92 -31.75 23.33
CA GLU A 346 18.89 -32.21 22.37
C GLU A 346 18.56 -31.13 21.34
N ASN A 347 18.46 -29.87 21.74
CA ASN A 347 18.17 -28.75 20.86
C ASN A 347 19.22 -27.63 21.04
N PRO A 348 20.03 -27.36 19.99
CA PRO A 348 21.06 -26.32 20.00
C PRO A 348 20.54 -24.90 20.27
N ASP A 349 19.29 -24.62 19.96
CA ASP A 349 18.67 -23.30 20.15
C ASP A 349 18.11 -23.10 21.56
N LEU A 350 18.08 -24.14 22.37
CA LEU A 350 17.50 -24.14 23.72
C LEU A 350 18.54 -24.53 24.78
N ILE A 351 19.25 -23.53 25.31
CA ILE A 351 20.06 -23.68 26.53
C ILE A 351 19.45 -22.86 27.65
N TYR A 352 19.56 -23.32 28.88
CA TYR A 352 18.87 -22.74 30.02
C TYR A 352 19.85 -22.12 31.03
N PRO A 353 19.55 -20.96 31.62
CA PRO A 353 20.33 -20.40 32.72
C PRO A 353 20.52 -21.42 33.86
N GLY A 354 21.76 -21.59 34.32
CA GLY A 354 22.12 -22.59 35.31
C GLY A 354 22.58 -23.94 34.73
N GLN A 355 22.38 -24.22 33.45
CA GLN A 355 22.91 -25.39 32.77
C GLN A 355 24.43 -25.34 32.74
N ARG A 356 25.08 -26.46 32.99
CA ARG A 356 26.56 -26.56 32.92
C ARG A 356 26.95 -27.14 31.59
N LEU A 357 27.84 -26.44 30.88
CA LEU A 357 28.40 -26.87 29.62
C LEU A 357 29.90 -27.05 29.71
N ILE A 358 30.39 -28.10 29.10
CA ILE A 358 31.81 -28.30 28.83
C ILE A 358 32.12 -27.60 27.50
N ILE A 359 33.04 -26.65 27.55
CA ILE A 359 33.48 -25.92 26.36
C ILE A 359 34.92 -26.34 26.09
N VAL A 360 35.19 -26.93 24.95
CA VAL A 360 36.50 -27.41 24.54
C VAL A 360 37.14 -26.47 23.54
N LYS A 361 38.47 -26.38 23.56
CA LYS A 361 39.24 -25.67 22.56
C LYS A 361 39.01 -26.34 21.20
N HIS A 362 38.79 -25.54 20.15
CA HIS A 362 38.67 -26.06 18.78
C HIS A 362 39.95 -26.80 18.36
N ILE A 363 39.79 -28.01 17.85
CA ILE A 363 40.88 -28.86 17.37
C ILE A 363 40.66 -29.09 15.87
N ASP A 364 41.56 -28.54 15.06
CA ASP A 364 41.55 -28.76 13.60
C ASP A 364 42.06 -30.17 13.30
N TRP A 365 41.14 -31.12 13.26
CA TRP A 365 41.42 -32.52 12.95
C TRP A 365 42.02 -32.75 11.57
N GLN A 366 41.76 -31.89 10.59
CA GLN A 366 42.38 -31.96 9.26
C GLN A 366 43.87 -31.70 9.36
N ARG A 367 44.29 -30.68 10.10
CA ARG A 367 45.69 -30.35 10.35
C ARG A 367 46.42 -31.47 11.09
N ILE A 368 45.77 -32.11 12.07
CA ILE A 368 46.33 -33.26 12.78
C ILE A 368 46.46 -34.47 11.85
N SER A 369 45.46 -34.76 11.03
CA SER A 369 45.51 -35.84 10.04
C SER A 369 46.64 -35.65 9.02
N ASP A 370 46.88 -34.41 8.59
CA ASP A 370 47.98 -34.12 7.63
C ASP A 370 49.34 -34.24 8.31
N VAL A 371 49.50 -33.84 9.58
CA VAL A 371 50.72 -34.05 10.34
C VAL A 371 50.95 -35.50 10.63
N VAL A 372 49.91 -36.30 10.96
CA VAL A 372 50.02 -37.73 11.19
C VAL A 372 50.42 -38.47 9.89
N LYS A 373 49.86 -38.04 8.75
CA LYS A 373 50.29 -38.55 7.43
C LYS A 373 51.72 -38.20 7.07
N LEU A 374 52.16 -36.96 7.36
CA LEU A 374 53.53 -36.49 7.15
C LEU A 374 54.55 -37.22 8.04
N LEU A 375 54.13 -37.63 9.26
CA LEU A 375 54.99 -38.39 10.21
C LEU A 375 54.95 -39.90 9.94
N GLY A 376 54.19 -40.38 8.95
CA GLY A 376 54.11 -41.78 8.57
C GLY A 376 53.53 -42.71 9.66
N MET A 377 52.81 -42.16 10.60
CA MET A 377 52.06 -42.88 11.63
C MET A 377 50.69 -43.26 11.09
N GLN A 378 50.47 -44.51 10.75
CA GLN A 378 49.16 -45.11 10.43
C GLN A 378 48.42 -45.46 11.70
#